data_505982ffc8058841896861ab5b6ff683
#
_entry.id   505982ffc8058841896861ab5b6ff683
#
_cell.length_a   1.000
_cell.length_b   1.000
_cell.length_c   1.000
_cell.angle_alpha   90.00
_cell.angle_beta   90.00
_cell.angle_gamma   90.00
#
_symmetry.space_group_name_H-M   'P 1'
#
loop_
_entity.id
_entity.type
_entity.pdbx_description
1 polymer ?
#
loop_
_entity_poly.entity_id
_entity_poly.type
_entity_poly.pdbx_seq_one_letter_code
_entity_poly.pdbx_strand_id
1 'polypeptide(L)'
;MGYCAEKVYMDKQGVIRWTENKKEVALFGANYCLPSACDFRAAGYVGGERKQMIVEDLEHFKRMNWDGLRLCFWGDYQNTDREGNLQENEHLHLLDYLIAEADKRDIYMLLSPIVTYNSQWPEMSDTTNIGLAKYYPKNTLIHDEQAIRAQENYMKQLLNHRNPYTGRSLKDEPNILFVELINEPTQFPEDIPGMVRYINRMCKAIRSTGCKKLTFYNVNQDL
;
A
#
# COMPACT_ATOMS: atom_id res chain seq x y z
N MET A 1 25.51 8.60 -0.65
CA MET A 1 24.34 7.72 -0.60
C MET A 1 23.97 7.39 -2.03
N GLY A 2 24.19 6.14 -2.46
CA GLY A 2 23.88 5.73 -3.83
C GLY A 2 22.36 5.66 -4.01
N TYR A 3 21.84 6.34 -5.03
CA TYR A 3 20.46 6.13 -5.48
C TYR A 3 20.34 4.68 -5.93
N CYS A 4 19.50 3.91 -5.26
CA CYS A 4 19.12 2.59 -5.78
C CYS A 4 18.29 2.85 -7.05
N ALA A 5 18.76 2.36 -8.20
CA ALA A 5 18.01 2.47 -9.45
C ALA A 5 16.71 1.66 -9.31
N GLU A 6 15.60 2.18 -9.85
CA GLU A 6 14.33 1.44 -9.86
C GLU A 6 14.51 0.10 -10.57
N LYS A 7 13.98 -0.97 -9.96
CA LYS A 7 14.09 -2.33 -10.51
C LYS A 7 13.24 -2.54 -11.76
N VAL A 8 12.18 -1.73 -11.92
CA VAL A 8 11.25 -1.85 -13.04
C VAL A 8 10.97 -0.50 -13.71
N TYR A 9 10.58 -0.55 -14.96
CA TYR A 9 10.13 0.62 -15.73
C TYR A 9 9.06 0.19 -16.74
N MET A 10 8.27 1.13 -17.21
CA MET A 10 7.34 0.93 -18.32
C MET A 10 8.03 1.38 -19.62
N ASP A 11 8.05 0.50 -20.62
CA ASP A 11 8.61 0.81 -21.94
C ASP A 11 7.64 1.65 -22.79
N LYS A 12 8.06 2.00 -24.01
CA LYS A 12 7.25 2.82 -24.94
C LYS A 12 5.99 2.13 -25.45
N GLN A 13 5.91 0.81 -25.32
CA GLN A 13 4.74 0.00 -25.68
C GLN A 13 3.79 -0.22 -24.50
N GLY A 14 4.10 0.35 -23.30
CA GLY A 14 3.30 0.18 -22.10
C GLY A 14 3.59 -1.13 -21.35
N VAL A 15 4.64 -1.86 -21.73
CA VAL A 15 5.03 -3.11 -21.07
C VAL A 15 5.95 -2.80 -19.88
N ILE A 16 5.65 -3.40 -18.73
CA ILE A 16 6.52 -3.29 -17.54
C ILE A 16 7.69 -4.26 -17.67
N ARG A 17 8.90 -3.72 -17.54
CA ARG A 17 10.14 -4.49 -17.70
C ARG A 17 11.07 -4.34 -16.53
N TRP A 18 11.82 -5.41 -16.26
CA TRP A 18 12.97 -5.36 -15.37
C TRP A 18 14.06 -4.44 -15.94
N THR A 19 14.56 -3.53 -15.13
CA THR A 19 15.63 -2.60 -15.53
C THR A 19 16.93 -3.33 -15.87
N GLU A 20 17.21 -4.41 -15.15
CA GLU A 20 18.43 -5.20 -15.28
C GLU A 20 18.55 -5.92 -16.63
N ASN A 21 17.52 -6.69 -17.00
CA ASN A 21 17.60 -7.62 -18.13
C ASN A 21 16.63 -7.31 -19.28
N LYS A 22 15.80 -6.26 -19.15
CA LYS A 22 14.78 -5.81 -20.12
C LYS A 22 13.64 -6.81 -20.37
N LYS A 23 13.60 -7.91 -19.64
CA LYS A 23 12.51 -8.88 -19.76
C LYS A 23 11.23 -8.29 -19.16
N GLU A 24 10.08 -8.77 -19.65
CA GLU A 24 8.79 -8.43 -19.09
C GLU A 24 8.68 -8.88 -17.63
N VAL A 25 8.07 -8.04 -16.80
CA VAL A 25 7.80 -8.38 -15.40
C VAL A 25 6.57 -9.28 -15.37
N ALA A 26 6.77 -10.50 -14.89
CA ALA A 26 5.71 -11.46 -14.62
C ALA A 26 5.89 -11.94 -13.19
N LEU A 27 5.00 -11.49 -12.29
CA LEU A 27 4.99 -11.88 -10.89
C LEU A 27 3.80 -12.78 -10.63
N PHE A 28 3.99 -13.76 -9.76
CA PHE A 28 2.93 -14.66 -9.33
C PHE A 28 2.80 -14.64 -7.81
N GLY A 29 1.59 -14.41 -7.29
CA GLY A 29 1.37 -14.30 -5.86
C GLY A 29 -0.07 -14.00 -5.47
N ALA A 30 -0.27 -13.33 -4.35
CA ALA A 30 -1.60 -13.09 -3.79
C ALA A 30 -1.74 -11.69 -3.18
N ASN A 31 -3.00 -11.33 -2.88
CA ASN A 31 -3.29 -10.28 -1.91
C ASN A 31 -2.87 -10.74 -0.52
N TYR A 32 -2.20 -9.86 0.21
CA TYR A 32 -1.76 -10.13 1.57
C TYR A 32 -2.18 -9.00 2.50
N CYS A 33 -2.77 -9.36 3.63
CA CYS A 33 -3.07 -8.45 4.71
C CYS A 33 -2.14 -8.73 5.89
N LEU A 34 -1.64 -7.69 6.53
CA LEU A 34 -0.79 -7.84 7.72
C LEU A 34 -1.56 -8.49 8.88
N PRO A 35 -0.91 -9.37 9.66
CA PRO A 35 -1.49 -9.91 10.89
C PRO A 35 -1.52 -8.82 11.98
N SER A 36 -2.58 -8.03 12.00
CA SER A 36 -2.77 -6.89 12.91
C SER A 36 -4.13 -6.94 13.58
N ALA A 37 -4.47 -5.90 14.34
CA ALA A 37 -5.75 -5.83 15.06
C ALA A 37 -6.96 -5.82 14.11
N CYS A 38 -6.83 -5.27 12.91
CA CYS A 38 -7.89 -5.30 11.89
C CYS A 38 -7.74 -6.45 10.88
N ASP A 39 -6.89 -7.42 11.15
CA ASP A 39 -6.77 -8.61 10.33
C ASP A 39 -7.95 -9.56 10.59
N PHE A 40 -8.77 -9.78 9.56
CA PHE A 40 -9.92 -10.68 9.65
C PHE A 40 -9.56 -12.16 9.87
N ARG A 41 -8.30 -12.56 9.75
CA ARG A 41 -7.81 -13.87 10.18
C ARG A 41 -7.76 -14.01 11.70
N ALA A 42 -8.12 -12.96 12.42
CA ALA A 42 -8.24 -12.95 13.87
C ALA A 42 -6.93 -13.31 14.60
N ALA A 43 -5.77 -12.87 14.07
CA ALA A 43 -4.46 -13.15 14.66
C ALA A 43 -4.39 -12.81 16.15
N GLY A 44 -5.03 -11.71 16.57
CA GLY A 44 -5.12 -11.32 17.98
C GLY A 44 -5.92 -12.28 18.83
N TYR A 45 -6.96 -12.91 18.27
CA TYR A 45 -7.82 -13.84 19.02
C TYR A 45 -7.15 -15.19 19.30
N VAL A 46 -6.25 -15.61 18.42
CA VAL A 46 -5.51 -16.87 18.62
C VAL A 46 -4.21 -16.69 19.41
N GLY A 47 -3.92 -15.46 19.83
CA GLY A 47 -2.69 -15.17 20.58
C GLY A 47 -1.40 -15.41 19.80
N GLY A 48 -1.46 -15.35 18.46
CA GLY A 48 -0.31 -15.55 17.59
C GLY A 48 0.70 -14.39 17.70
N GLU A 49 1.99 -14.73 17.64
CA GLU A 49 3.06 -13.73 17.53
C GLU A 49 3.12 -13.23 16.08
N ARG A 50 2.78 -11.95 15.85
CA ARG A 50 2.52 -11.40 14.51
C ARG A 50 3.74 -11.41 13.58
N LYS A 51 4.92 -11.15 14.11
CA LYS A 51 6.16 -11.21 13.30
C LYS A 51 6.51 -12.64 12.89
N GLN A 52 6.28 -13.59 13.79
CA GLN A 52 6.46 -15.01 13.46
C GLN A 52 5.49 -15.44 12.36
N MET A 53 4.21 -15.02 12.44
CA MET A 53 3.21 -15.30 11.41
C MET A 53 3.63 -14.76 10.05
N ILE A 54 4.19 -13.52 10.00
CA ILE A 54 4.73 -12.94 8.77
C ILE A 54 5.85 -13.82 8.18
N VAL A 55 6.79 -14.26 9.00
CA VAL A 55 7.89 -15.12 8.54
C VAL A 55 7.36 -16.45 8.00
N GLU A 56 6.44 -17.08 8.72
CA GLU A 56 5.82 -18.35 8.31
C GLU A 56 5.06 -18.21 6.99
N ASP A 57 4.28 -17.14 6.82
CA ASP A 57 3.58 -16.83 5.57
C ASP A 57 4.56 -16.67 4.41
N LEU A 58 5.62 -15.88 4.59
CA LEU A 58 6.64 -15.67 3.55
C LEU A 58 7.39 -16.95 3.19
N GLU A 59 7.69 -17.84 4.16
CA GLU A 59 8.26 -19.15 3.89
C GLU A 59 7.28 -20.05 3.11
N HIS A 60 5.99 -19.97 3.40
CA HIS A 60 4.96 -20.66 2.62
C HIS A 60 4.95 -20.15 1.16
N PHE A 61 4.99 -18.84 0.97
CA PHE A 61 5.01 -18.24 -0.37
C PHE A 61 6.24 -18.70 -1.18
N LYS A 62 7.41 -18.71 -0.56
CA LYS A 62 8.61 -19.24 -1.23
C LYS A 62 8.50 -20.72 -1.61
N ARG A 63 7.93 -21.54 -0.74
CA ARG A 63 7.67 -22.97 -1.07
C ARG A 63 6.68 -23.15 -2.22
N MET A 64 5.72 -22.22 -2.36
CA MET A 64 4.78 -22.19 -3.49
C MET A 64 5.38 -21.52 -4.74
N ASN A 65 6.63 -21.09 -4.68
CA ASN A 65 7.31 -20.34 -5.73
C ASN A 65 6.59 -19.00 -6.09
N TRP A 66 6.02 -18.36 -5.08
CA TRP A 66 5.47 -17.03 -5.23
C TRP A 66 6.56 -15.98 -5.06
N ASP A 67 6.54 -14.96 -5.92
CA ASP A 67 7.53 -13.88 -5.95
C ASP A 67 6.90 -12.49 -5.87
N GLY A 68 5.58 -12.40 -5.79
CA GLY A 68 4.84 -11.14 -5.73
C GLY A 68 3.73 -11.13 -4.69
N LEU A 69 3.55 -9.98 -4.06
CA LEU A 69 2.43 -9.70 -3.14
C LEU A 69 1.76 -8.39 -3.52
N ARG A 70 0.43 -8.35 -3.51
CA ARG A 70 -0.28 -7.09 -3.36
C ARG A 70 -0.58 -6.89 -1.89
N LEU A 71 0.14 -5.97 -1.28
CA LEU A 71 0.06 -5.72 0.15
C LEU A 71 -1.04 -4.71 0.47
N CYS A 72 -2.18 -5.21 0.94
CA CYS A 72 -3.27 -4.40 1.47
C CYS A 72 -2.91 -3.94 2.88
N PHE A 73 -2.39 -2.72 3.00
CA PHE A 73 -1.78 -2.25 4.25
C PHE A 73 -2.81 -1.72 5.27
N TRP A 74 -3.99 -1.26 4.84
CA TRP A 74 -5.00 -0.69 5.75
C TRP A 74 -4.51 0.57 6.50
N GLY A 75 -3.66 1.34 5.88
CA GLY A 75 -3.11 2.55 6.49
C GLY A 75 -4.15 3.65 6.71
N ASP A 76 -5.12 3.75 5.80
CA ASP A 76 -6.30 4.60 5.93
C ASP A 76 -7.19 4.24 7.12
N TYR A 77 -7.01 3.05 7.69
CA TYR A 77 -7.74 2.55 8.85
C TYR A 77 -6.97 2.74 10.16
N GLN A 78 -5.66 2.43 10.18
CA GLN A 78 -4.87 2.37 11.42
C GLN A 78 -3.72 3.36 11.50
N ASN A 79 -3.24 3.92 10.39
CA ASN A 79 -2.00 4.68 10.36
C ASN A 79 -2.15 6.13 9.93
N THR A 80 -3.36 6.67 10.04
CA THR A 80 -3.62 8.09 9.77
C THR A 80 -4.49 8.69 10.85
N ASP A 81 -4.44 10.00 10.99
CA ASP A 81 -5.51 10.79 11.61
C ASP A 81 -6.44 11.40 10.53
N ARG A 82 -7.35 12.27 10.95
CA ARG A 82 -8.28 12.94 10.06
C ARG A 82 -7.60 13.79 8.98
N GLU A 83 -6.49 14.41 9.32
CA GLU A 83 -5.70 15.30 8.45
C GLU A 83 -4.70 14.52 7.59
N GLY A 84 -4.64 13.18 7.74
CA GLY A 84 -3.72 12.33 7.02
C GLY A 84 -2.30 12.35 7.58
N ASN A 85 -2.11 12.74 8.84
CA ASN A 85 -0.81 12.61 9.47
C ASN A 85 -0.54 11.13 9.79
N LEU A 86 0.66 10.67 9.44
CA LEU A 86 1.07 9.30 9.69
C LEU A 86 1.11 9.01 11.20
N GLN A 87 0.46 7.93 11.60
CA GLN A 87 0.45 7.44 12.97
C GLN A 87 1.37 6.23 13.09
N GLU A 88 2.43 6.37 13.91
CA GLU A 88 3.33 5.27 14.22
C GLU A 88 2.72 4.38 15.31
N ASN A 89 2.57 3.10 15.00
CA ASN A 89 2.01 2.11 15.91
C ASN A 89 2.50 0.70 15.52
N GLU A 90 2.03 -0.33 16.22
CA GLU A 90 2.42 -1.72 15.92
C GLU A 90 2.14 -2.10 14.46
N HIS A 91 1.04 -1.62 13.88
CA HIS A 91 0.68 -1.95 12.50
C HIS A 91 1.71 -1.43 11.49
N LEU A 92 2.22 -0.20 11.68
CA LEU A 92 3.30 0.34 10.85
C LEU A 92 4.62 -0.43 11.06
N HIS A 93 4.92 -0.83 12.30
CA HIS A 93 6.11 -1.64 12.58
C HIS A 93 6.04 -3.03 11.96
N LEU A 94 4.85 -3.61 11.85
CA LEU A 94 4.65 -4.88 11.13
C LEU A 94 4.84 -4.71 9.62
N LEU A 95 4.43 -3.57 9.04
CA LEU A 95 4.74 -3.24 7.64
C LEU A 95 6.24 -3.18 7.43
N ASP A 96 6.97 -2.45 8.27
CA ASP A 96 8.42 -2.32 8.20
C ASP A 96 9.11 -3.69 8.26
N TYR A 97 8.66 -4.52 9.18
CA TYR A 97 9.19 -5.87 9.36
C TYR A 97 8.91 -6.75 8.15
N LEU A 98 7.68 -6.75 7.63
CA LEU A 98 7.31 -7.50 6.43
C LEU A 98 8.15 -7.09 5.23
N ILE A 99 8.35 -5.79 4.99
CA ILE A 99 9.16 -5.30 3.87
C ILE A 99 10.58 -5.85 3.96
N ALA A 100 11.19 -5.78 5.15
CA ALA A 100 12.54 -6.28 5.37
C ALA A 100 12.66 -7.80 5.19
N GLU A 101 11.70 -8.56 5.69
CA GLU A 101 11.68 -10.02 5.57
C GLU A 101 11.39 -10.49 4.15
N ALA A 102 10.54 -9.77 3.41
CA ALA A 102 10.25 -10.05 2.01
C ALA A 102 11.47 -9.75 1.10
N ASP A 103 12.21 -8.65 1.38
CA ASP A 103 13.44 -8.30 0.64
C ASP A 103 14.50 -9.42 0.73
N LYS A 104 14.67 -10.03 1.91
CA LYS A 104 15.59 -11.16 2.12
C LYS A 104 15.22 -12.41 1.31
N ARG A 105 13.99 -12.51 0.83
CA ARG A 105 13.41 -13.67 0.14
C ARG A 105 13.13 -13.41 -1.33
N ASP A 106 13.53 -12.24 -1.86
CA ASP A 106 13.23 -11.82 -3.23
C ASP A 106 11.71 -11.87 -3.53
N ILE A 107 10.91 -11.39 -2.57
CA ILE A 107 9.46 -11.20 -2.74
C ILE A 107 9.19 -9.73 -2.99
N TYR A 108 8.58 -9.43 -4.13
CA TYR A 108 8.26 -8.08 -4.58
C TYR A 108 6.86 -7.67 -4.18
N MET A 109 6.61 -6.36 -4.10
CA MET A 109 5.34 -5.84 -3.62
C MET A 109 4.76 -4.76 -4.49
N LEU A 110 3.42 -4.81 -4.65
CA LEU A 110 2.57 -3.67 -4.91
C LEU A 110 2.01 -3.21 -3.56
N LEU A 111 2.41 -2.02 -3.11
CA LEU A 111 1.93 -1.44 -1.86
C LEU A 111 0.59 -0.75 -2.08
N SER A 112 -0.44 -1.21 -1.39
CA SER A 112 -1.80 -0.66 -1.39
C SER A 112 -2.13 -0.06 -0.01
N PRO A 113 -1.80 1.22 0.23
CA PRO A 113 -1.88 1.82 1.56
C PRO A 113 -3.27 2.34 1.93
N ILE A 114 -4.13 2.61 0.94
CA ILE A 114 -5.49 3.12 1.13
C ILE A 114 -6.46 2.09 0.55
N VAL A 115 -7.13 1.32 1.45
CA VAL A 115 -7.90 0.14 1.06
C VAL A 115 -9.39 0.43 0.89
N THR A 116 -9.87 1.53 1.45
CA THR A 116 -11.25 2.05 1.29
C THR A 116 -12.38 1.22 1.89
N TYR A 117 -12.09 0.24 2.71
CA TYR A 117 -13.13 -0.42 3.48
C TYR A 117 -13.64 0.53 4.58
N ASN A 118 -14.92 0.41 4.90
CA ASN A 118 -15.51 1.28 5.90
C ASN A 118 -15.08 0.89 7.33
N SER A 119 -15.43 1.73 8.30
CA SER A 119 -15.06 1.56 9.71
C SER A 119 -15.63 0.30 10.39
N GLN A 120 -16.49 -0.46 9.71
CA GLN A 120 -17.11 -1.68 10.22
C GLN A 120 -16.44 -2.95 9.70
N TRP A 121 -15.51 -2.83 8.79
CA TRP A 121 -14.76 -3.94 8.24
C TRP A 121 -13.34 -4.01 8.84
N PRO A 122 -12.82 -5.17 9.19
CA PRO A 122 -13.45 -6.51 9.15
C PRO A 122 -14.36 -6.81 10.34
N GLU A 123 -14.24 -6.07 11.43
CA GLU A 123 -14.96 -6.28 12.67
C GLU A 123 -15.88 -5.09 12.97
N MET A 124 -17.18 -5.37 13.14
CA MET A 124 -18.18 -4.34 13.45
C MET A 124 -17.86 -3.57 14.75
N SER A 125 -17.22 -4.24 15.71
CA SER A 125 -16.86 -3.71 17.02
C SER A 125 -15.41 -3.23 17.11
N ASP A 126 -14.67 -3.22 16.00
CA ASP A 126 -13.27 -2.85 16.00
C ASP A 126 -13.07 -1.37 16.38
N THR A 127 -12.35 -1.15 17.47
CA THR A 127 -12.02 0.18 18.00
C THR A 127 -10.68 0.69 17.49
N THR A 128 -9.97 -0.09 16.69
CA THR A 128 -8.64 0.28 16.17
C THR A 128 -8.69 1.24 14.99
N ASN A 129 -9.89 1.47 14.41
CA ASN A 129 -10.05 2.47 13.37
C ASN A 129 -9.86 3.89 13.93
N ILE A 130 -8.69 4.44 13.69
CA ILE A 130 -8.33 5.82 14.06
C ILE A 130 -8.12 6.71 12.83
N GLY A 131 -8.10 6.10 11.65
CA GLY A 131 -7.63 6.70 10.41
C GLY A 131 -8.69 7.40 9.56
N LEU A 132 -8.30 7.73 8.35
CA LEU A 132 -9.13 8.41 7.33
C LEU A 132 -10.48 7.73 7.13
N ALA A 133 -10.52 6.38 7.15
CA ALA A 133 -11.73 5.59 6.95
C ALA A 133 -12.82 5.87 8.00
N LYS A 134 -12.44 6.41 9.16
CA LYS A 134 -13.38 6.82 10.22
C LYS A 134 -14.09 8.14 9.88
N TYR A 135 -13.42 9.02 9.17
CA TYR A 135 -13.87 10.41 8.98
C TYR A 135 -14.46 10.66 7.59
N TYR A 136 -14.01 9.90 6.60
CA TYR A 136 -14.38 10.09 5.21
C TYR A 136 -15.04 8.83 4.65
N PRO A 137 -16.35 8.87 4.36
CA PRO A 137 -17.05 7.76 3.71
C PRO A 137 -16.40 7.39 2.37
N LYS A 138 -16.44 6.10 2.03
CA LYS A 138 -15.84 5.57 0.80
C LYS A 138 -16.26 6.34 -0.47
N ASN A 139 -17.53 6.74 -0.55
CA ASN A 139 -18.08 7.47 -1.69
C ASN A 139 -17.63 8.94 -1.77
N THR A 140 -16.90 9.46 -0.80
CA THR A 140 -16.39 10.83 -0.81
C THR A 140 -14.88 10.92 -1.04
N LEU A 141 -14.15 9.82 -0.88
CA LEU A 141 -12.70 9.82 -0.82
C LEU A 141 -12.01 10.46 -2.02
N ILE A 142 -12.54 10.27 -3.23
CA ILE A 142 -11.94 10.82 -4.45
C ILE A 142 -12.61 12.12 -4.92
N HIS A 143 -13.63 12.60 -4.20
CA HIS A 143 -14.43 13.79 -4.58
C HIS A 143 -14.33 14.92 -3.55
N ASP A 144 -14.27 14.59 -2.25
CA ASP A 144 -14.15 15.56 -1.17
C ASP A 144 -12.73 16.15 -1.10
N GLU A 145 -12.65 17.49 -1.10
CA GLU A 145 -11.36 18.19 -1.12
C GLU A 145 -10.52 17.95 0.15
N GLN A 146 -11.17 17.83 1.31
CA GLN A 146 -10.45 17.56 2.58
C GLN A 146 -9.96 16.12 2.61
N ALA A 147 -10.79 15.17 2.15
CA ALA A 147 -10.39 13.76 2.04
C ALA A 147 -9.17 13.60 1.10
N ILE A 148 -9.19 14.27 -0.05
CA ILE A 148 -8.07 14.21 -1.01
C ILE A 148 -6.80 14.79 -0.39
N ARG A 149 -6.88 15.96 0.27
CA ARG A 149 -5.72 16.58 0.94
C ARG A 149 -5.14 15.69 2.05
N ALA A 150 -6.00 15.06 2.83
CA ALA A 150 -5.57 14.13 3.87
C ALA A 150 -4.85 12.91 3.27
N GLN A 151 -5.35 12.35 2.16
CA GLN A 151 -4.70 11.25 1.45
C GLN A 151 -3.35 11.68 0.84
N GLU A 152 -3.26 12.87 0.24
CA GLU A 152 -2.00 13.43 -0.26
C GLU A 152 -0.96 13.57 0.87
N ASN A 153 -1.38 14.06 2.04
CA ASN A 153 -0.52 14.22 3.21
C ASN A 153 -0.02 12.86 3.71
N TYR A 154 -0.93 11.91 3.89
CA TYR A 154 -0.61 10.56 4.31
C TYR A 154 0.38 9.88 3.38
N MET A 155 0.10 9.89 2.08
CA MET A 155 0.96 9.24 1.09
C MET A 155 2.38 9.82 1.09
N LYS A 156 2.52 11.15 1.24
CA LYS A 156 3.83 11.78 1.34
C LYS A 156 4.60 11.35 2.60
N GLN A 157 3.94 11.30 3.75
CA GLN A 157 4.57 10.90 4.99
C GLN A 157 4.94 9.42 4.98
N LEU A 158 4.03 8.55 4.54
CA LEU A 158 4.28 7.11 4.43
C LEU A 158 5.48 6.80 3.51
N LEU A 159 5.54 7.40 2.33
CA LEU A 159 6.65 7.16 1.40
C LEU A 159 8.00 7.71 1.90
N ASN A 160 8.00 8.72 2.74
CA ASN A 160 9.18 9.25 3.41
C ASN A 160 9.49 8.56 4.74
N HIS A 161 8.58 7.74 5.27
CA HIS A 161 8.83 6.98 6.49
C HIS A 161 10.05 6.09 6.30
N ARG A 162 10.92 6.08 7.31
CA ARG A 162 12.17 5.33 7.29
C ARG A 162 11.99 4.01 8.03
N ASN A 163 12.04 2.93 7.28
CA ASN A 163 11.99 1.58 7.81
C ASN A 163 13.18 1.32 8.76
N PRO A 164 12.96 1.03 10.05
CA PRO A 164 14.03 0.85 11.02
C PRO A 164 14.87 -0.42 10.77
N TYR A 165 14.34 -1.42 10.06
CA TYR A 165 15.03 -2.67 9.77
C TYR A 165 15.97 -2.57 8.56
N THR A 166 15.61 -1.78 7.56
CA THR A 166 16.41 -1.60 6.33
C THR A 166 17.19 -0.30 6.32
N GLY A 167 16.78 0.69 7.12
CA GLY A 167 17.34 2.03 7.13
C GLY A 167 16.99 2.86 5.87
N ARG A 168 16.13 2.35 4.98
CA ARG A 168 15.67 3.03 3.76
C ARG A 168 14.31 3.67 3.99
N SER A 169 13.96 4.70 3.21
CA SER A 169 12.58 5.18 3.15
C SER A 169 11.74 4.26 2.26
N LEU A 170 10.42 4.17 2.51
CA LEU A 170 9.56 3.25 1.75
C LEU A 170 9.62 3.51 0.24
N LYS A 171 9.77 4.76 -0.18
CA LYS A 171 9.98 5.11 -1.58
C LYS A 171 11.26 4.53 -2.19
N ASP A 172 12.26 4.21 -1.36
CA ASP A 172 13.58 3.72 -1.77
C ASP A 172 13.73 2.20 -1.52
N GLU A 173 12.71 1.52 -0.98
CA GLU A 173 12.73 0.07 -0.78
C GLU A 173 12.73 -0.67 -2.12
N PRO A 174 13.75 -1.51 -2.42
CA PRO A 174 13.92 -2.09 -3.74
C PRO A 174 12.87 -3.16 -4.08
N ASN A 175 12.26 -3.79 -3.09
CA ASN A 175 11.23 -4.80 -3.28
C ASN A 175 9.82 -4.23 -3.36
N ILE A 176 9.60 -2.97 -3.06
CA ILE A 176 8.37 -2.26 -3.43
C ILE A 176 8.53 -1.80 -4.89
N LEU A 177 7.84 -2.43 -5.83
CA LEU A 177 7.91 -2.08 -7.24
C LEU A 177 6.84 -1.06 -7.64
N PHE A 178 5.70 -1.14 -6.97
CA PHE A 178 4.48 -0.41 -7.34
C PHE A 178 3.83 0.23 -6.12
N VAL A 179 3.19 1.37 -6.33
CA VAL A 179 2.37 2.05 -5.32
C VAL A 179 0.97 2.25 -5.88
N GLU A 180 -0.02 1.69 -5.21
CA GLU A 180 -1.42 1.89 -5.53
C GLU A 180 -1.90 3.21 -4.93
N LEU A 181 -2.62 4.00 -5.71
CA LEU A 181 -3.15 5.29 -5.26
C LEU A 181 -4.26 5.10 -4.25
N ILE A 182 -5.16 4.17 -4.54
CA ILE A 182 -6.33 3.80 -3.74
C ILE A 182 -6.90 2.50 -4.28
N ASN A 183 -7.44 1.65 -3.39
CA ASN A 183 -8.13 0.43 -3.77
C ASN A 183 -9.62 0.69 -3.98
N GLU A 184 -10.12 0.38 -5.17
CA GLU A 184 -11.54 0.30 -5.48
C GLU A 184 -12.42 1.41 -4.86
N PRO A 185 -12.13 2.70 -5.07
CA PRO A 185 -12.98 3.76 -4.56
C PRO A 185 -14.34 3.74 -5.24
N THR A 186 -15.33 4.35 -4.62
CA THR A 186 -16.60 4.61 -5.31
C THR A 186 -16.38 5.59 -6.44
N GLN A 187 -16.70 5.17 -7.63
CA GLN A 187 -16.58 5.98 -8.85
C GLN A 187 -17.98 6.33 -9.36
N PHE A 188 -18.07 7.48 -9.97
CA PHE A 188 -19.29 7.95 -10.61
C PHE A 188 -19.00 8.10 -12.10
N PRO A 189 -19.63 7.30 -12.99
CA PRO A 189 -19.38 7.37 -14.44
C PRO A 189 -19.60 8.78 -15.01
N GLU A 190 -20.46 9.57 -14.39
CA GLU A 190 -20.72 10.97 -14.73
C GLU A 190 -19.62 11.96 -14.30
N ASP A 191 -18.69 11.55 -13.40
CA ASP A 191 -17.58 12.40 -12.90
C ASP A 191 -16.19 11.86 -13.27
N ILE A 192 -15.99 11.44 -14.49
CA ILE A 192 -14.65 11.11 -15.02
C ILE A 192 -13.64 12.24 -14.81
N PRO A 193 -13.98 13.55 -15.02
CA PRO A 193 -13.07 14.64 -14.71
C PRO A 193 -12.61 14.69 -13.25
N GLY A 194 -13.50 14.40 -12.29
CA GLY A 194 -13.16 14.33 -10.86
C GLY A 194 -12.19 13.19 -10.57
N MET A 195 -12.43 12.01 -11.12
CA MET A 195 -11.53 10.87 -11.01
C MET A 195 -10.13 11.19 -11.59
N VAL A 196 -10.06 11.76 -12.78
CA VAL A 196 -8.79 12.16 -13.42
C VAL A 196 -8.06 13.21 -12.57
N ARG A 197 -8.79 14.17 -12.01
CA ARG A 197 -8.22 15.16 -11.08
C ARG A 197 -7.61 14.49 -9.85
N TYR A 198 -8.32 13.54 -9.23
CA TYR A 198 -7.82 12.79 -8.08
C TYR A 198 -6.54 12.03 -8.42
N ILE A 199 -6.54 11.25 -9.50
CA ILE A 199 -5.38 10.48 -9.95
C ILE A 199 -4.16 11.41 -10.13
N ASN A 200 -4.34 12.52 -10.85
CA ASN A 200 -3.27 13.48 -11.10
C ASN A 200 -2.71 14.09 -9.81
N ARG A 201 -3.58 14.41 -8.86
CA ARG A 201 -3.19 14.97 -7.55
C ARG A 201 -2.38 13.96 -6.75
N MET A 202 -2.86 12.72 -6.64
CA MET A 202 -2.16 11.67 -5.91
C MET A 202 -0.81 11.33 -6.56
N CYS A 203 -0.74 11.23 -7.88
CA CYS A 203 0.52 11.06 -8.59
C CYS A 203 1.49 12.21 -8.32
N LYS A 204 1.02 13.45 -8.35
CA LYS A 204 1.83 14.63 -8.02
C LYS A 204 2.34 14.59 -6.57
N ALA A 205 1.49 14.20 -5.61
CA ALA A 205 1.86 14.05 -4.21
C ALA A 205 2.97 13.00 -4.04
N ILE A 206 2.82 11.83 -4.66
CA ILE A 206 3.84 10.77 -4.66
C ILE A 206 5.14 11.26 -5.29
N ARG A 207 5.10 11.85 -6.48
CA ARG A 207 6.30 12.36 -7.17
C ARG A 207 7.00 13.47 -6.42
N SER A 208 6.28 14.29 -5.66
CA SER A 208 6.87 15.37 -4.83
C SER A 208 7.80 14.85 -3.72
N THR A 209 7.69 13.59 -3.31
CA THR A 209 8.60 12.94 -2.36
C THR A 209 9.92 12.49 -2.99
N GLY A 210 10.05 12.55 -4.31
CA GLY A 210 11.13 11.96 -5.08
C GLY A 210 10.90 10.47 -5.43
N CYS A 211 9.75 9.90 -5.07
CA CYS A 211 9.39 8.51 -5.41
C CYS A 211 9.29 8.34 -6.93
N LYS A 212 9.94 7.32 -7.47
CA LYS A 212 9.96 6.98 -8.91
C LYS A 212 9.20 5.70 -9.24
N LYS A 213 8.67 5.00 -8.24
CA LYS A 213 7.93 3.74 -8.40
C LYS A 213 6.74 3.94 -9.33
N LEU A 214 6.39 2.90 -10.07
CA LEU A 214 5.18 2.91 -10.89
C LEU A 214 3.93 3.01 -10.01
N THR A 215 2.94 3.79 -10.47
CA THR A 215 1.70 4.02 -9.73
C THR A 215 0.54 3.35 -10.43
N PHE A 216 -0.38 2.79 -9.63
CA PHE A 216 -1.59 2.11 -10.09
C PHE A 216 -2.83 2.75 -9.48
N TYR A 217 -3.90 2.76 -10.26
CA TYR A 217 -5.24 3.09 -9.81
C TYR A 217 -6.13 1.88 -10.03
N ASN A 218 -6.74 1.37 -8.97
CA ASN A 218 -7.57 0.18 -9.02
C ASN A 218 -9.03 0.55 -9.27
N VAL A 219 -9.63 -0.08 -10.27
CA VAL A 219 -11.00 0.15 -10.71
C VAL A 219 -11.81 -1.13 -10.47
N ASN A 220 -12.93 -1.02 -9.78
CA ASN A 220 -13.82 -2.15 -9.51
C ASN A 220 -15.12 -2.14 -10.34
N GLN A 221 -15.26 -1.17 -11.22
CA GLN A 221 -16.45 -0.98 -12.06
C GLN A 221 -16.04 -0.71 -13.49
N ASP A 222 -16.84 -1.16 -14.43
CA ASP A 222 -16.71 -0.76 -15.82
C ASP A 222 -17.06 0.73 -15.95
N LEU A 223 -16.15 1.50 -16.51
CA LEU A 223 -16.28 2.94 -16.75
C LEU A 223 -16.84 3.23 -18.14
#